data_d71c5c79c22dbe7e47ef374426a30bac
#
_entry.id   d71c5c79c22dbe7e47ef374426a30bac
#
_cell.length_a   1.000
_cell.length_b   1.000
_cell.length_c   1.000
_cell.angle_alpha   90.00
_cell.angle_beta   90.00
_cell.angle_gamma   90.00
#
_symmetry.space_group_name_H-M   'P 1'
#
loop_
_entity.id
_entity.type
_entity.pdbx_description
1 polymer ?
#
loop_
_entity_poly.entity_id
_entity_poly.type
_entity_poly.pdbx_seq_one_letter_code
_entity_poly.pdbx_strand_id
1 'polypeptide(L)'
;MFDSVRGLLEEHKAVQEELSDPAVHADAARARRVNRRYAELSKIVAAHDAWVAASADLEAARELAREDEAFAAEVPGLEEQLAEAHERLRRLLIPRDPDDARDVILEIKQGEGGAESALFAADLLRMYLQYAASKGWKTELLERSESDLGGYKEVQVAIKGSGSDPAQGVWAHLKYEGGVHRVQRVPATESQGRIHTSTTGVLVFPEVDEPEEIQIDPNDLKIDVFRSSGPGGQSVNTTDSAVRITHVPTGIVVSMQNEKSQLQNREAGMRVLRARLLAKQQEELDAAASDARRSQIRGMDRSERIRTYNFPENRIADHRTGYKAYNLDQVLDGALDPIIESAIAADEEARLAALGSDA
;
A
#
# COMPACT_ATOMS: atom_id res chain seq x y z
N MET A 1 -14.21 -5.63 22.68
CA MET A 1 -14.43 -5.74 21.23
C MET A 1 -15.50 -4.77 20.70
N PHE A 2 -16.54 -4.43 21.47
CA PHE A 2 -17.65 -3.60 20.97
C PHE A 2 -17.58 -2.11 21.33
N ASP A 3 -16.61 -1.66 22.11
CA ASP A 3 -16.41 -0.23 22.34
C ASP A 3 -15.93 0.51 21.07
N SER A 4 -15.14 -0.16 20.24
CA SER A 4 -14.75 0.36 18.92
C SER A 4 -15.93 0.50 17.96
N VAL A 5 -16.93 -0.40 18.03
CA VAL A 5 -18.13 -0.30 17.18
C VAL A 5 -18.97 0.90 17.53
N ARG A 6 -19.08 1.25 18.83
CA ARG A 6 -19.85 2.43 19.27
C ARG A 6 -19.37 3.72 18.59
N GLY A 7 -18.04 3.93 18.52
CA GLY A 7 -17.48 5.08 17.84
C GLY A 7 -17.82 5.13 16.34
N LEU A 8 -17.80 3.96 15.67
CA LEU A 8 -18.17 3.87 14.26
C LEU A 8 -19.68 4.10 14.02
N LEU A 9 -20.54 3.68 14.93
CA LEU A 9 -21.99 3.96 14.89
C LEU A 9 -22.28 5.46 15.07
N GLU A 10 -21.55 6.13 15.97
CA GLU A 10 -21.63 7.57 16.19
C GLU A 10 -21.10 8.35 14.97
N GLU A 11 -19.98 7.91 14.42
CA GLU A 11 -19.42 8.48 13.17
C GLU A 11 -20.40 8.33 12.00
N HIS A 12 -21.05 7.16 11.85
CA HIS A 12 -22.05 6.96 10.80
C HIS A 12 -23.18 7.98 10.86
N LYS A 13 -23.69 8.24 12.08
CA LYS A 13 -24.73 9.27 12.29
C LYS A 13 -24.24 10.66 11.92
N ALA A 14 -23.02 11.02 12.35
CA ALA A 14 -22.43 12.32 12.03
C ALA A 14 -22.23 12.52 10.53
N VAL A 15 -21.73 11.49 9.83
CA VAL A 15 -21.54 11.51 8.37
C VAL A 15 -22.89 11.57 7.65
N GLN A 16 -23.93 10.92 8.16
CA GLN A 16 -25.29 10.99 7.62
C GLN A 16 -25.88 12.41 7.76
N GLU A 17 -25.64 13.06 8.91
CA GLU A 17 -26.04 14.45 9.11
C GLU A 17 -25.27 15.38 8.18
N GLU A 18 -23.95 15.17 8.00
CA GLU A 18 -23.11 15.94 7.09
C GLU A 18 -23.60 15.80 5.63
N LEU A 19 -24.04 14.62 5.18
CA LEU A 19 -24.61 14.41 3.85
C LEU A 19 -25.94 15.16 3.64
N SER A 20 -26.63 15.53 4.70
CA SER A 20 -27.86 16.30 4.64
C SER A 20 -27.60 17.81 4.45
N ASP A 21 -26.33 18.26 4.61
CA ASP A 21 -25.96 19.67 4.41
C ASP A 21 -25.79 20.00 2.92
N PRO A 22 -26.58 20.97 2.36
CA PRO A 22 -26.42 21.41 0.98
C PRO A 22 -25.00 21.91 0.64
N ALA A 23 -24.24 22.41 1.62
CA ALA A 23 -22.88 22.89 1.40
C ALA A 23 -21.91 21.76 0.98
N VAL A 24 -22.14 20.54 1.43
CA VAL A 24 -21.33 19.37 1.04
C VAL A 24 -21.53 19.04 -0.43
N HIS A 25 -22.75 19.20 -0.95
CA HIS A 25 -23.04 18.92 -2.36
C HIS A 25 -22.47 19.98 -3.30
N ALA A 26 -22.15 21.18 -2.81
CA ALA A 26 -21.52 22.23 -3.60
C ALA A 26 -20.03 21.92 -3.90
N ASP A 27 -19.38 21.09 -3.07
CA ASP A 27 -18.00 20.64 -3.27
C ASP A 27 -17.98 19.17 -3.70
N ALA A 28 -17.73 18.94 -4.99
CA ALA A 28 -17.73 17.58 -5.56
C ALA A 28 -16.65 16.64 -4.98
N ALA A 29 -15.51 17.18 -4.51
CA ALA A 29 -14.46 16.38 -3.90
C ALA A 29 -14.84 15.98 -2.47
N ARG A 30 -15.36 16.92 -1.69
CA ARG A 30 -15.89 16.68 -0.34
C ARG A 30 -17.05 15.69 -0.38
N ALA A 31 -18.03 15.92 -1.26
CA ALA A 31 -19.17 15.03 -1.43
C ALA A 31 -18.76 13.58 -1.75
N ARG A 32 -17.80 13.39 -2.65
CA ARG A 32 -17.28 12.03 -2.97
C ARG A 32 -16.64 11.37 -1.76
N ARG A 33 -15.85 12.09 -0.99
CA ARG A 33 -15.19 11.57 0.21
C ARG A 33 -16.20 11.18 1.29
N VAL A 34 -17.15 12.06 1.58
CA VAL A 34 -18.20 11.84 2.59
C VAL A 34 -19.11 10.67 2.18
N ASN A 35 -19.54 10.60 0.91
CA ASN A 35 -20.32 9.46 0.40
C ASN A 35 -19.57 8.12 0.48
N ARG A 36 -18.28 8.10 0.17
CA ARG A 36 -17.46 6.88 0.31
C ARG A 36 -17.43 6.42 1.77
N ARG A 37 -17.16 7.35 2.69
CA ARG A 37 -17.12 7.03 4.13
C ARG A 37 -18.47 6.55 4.65
N TYR A 38 -19.57 7.18 4.23
CA TYR A 38 -20.92 6.73 4.55
C TYR A 38 -21.19 5.30 4.07
N ALA A 39 -20.84 4.98 2.83
CA ALA A 39 -21.02 3.63 2.28
C ALA A 39 -20.21 2.56 3.02
N GLU A 40 -19.00 2.88 3.47
CA GLU A 40 -18.18 1.99 4.30
C GLU A 40 -18.83 1.74 5.66
N LEU A 41 -19.17 2.81 6.38
CA LEU A 41 -19.79 2.74 7.69
C LEU A 41 -21.15 2.04 7.66
N SER A 42 -21.95 2.25 6.61
CA SER A 42 -23.25 1.59 6.43
C SER A 42 -23.16 0.07 6.37
N LYS A 43 -22.06 -0.48 5.78
CA LYS A 43 -21.82 -1.93 5.77
C LYS A 43 -21.54 -2.46 7.18
N ILE A 44 -20.80 -1.70 7.99
CA ILE A 44 -20.49 -2.06 9.39
C ILE A 44 -21.76 -2.01 10.24
N VAL A 45 -22.56 -0.93 10.10
CA VAL A 45 -23.84 -0.78 10.81
C VAL A 45 -24.78 -1.93 10.49
N ALA A 46 -24.96 -2.27 9.21
CA ALA A 46 -25.83 -3.37 8.79
C ALA A 46 -25.36 -4.73 9.35
N ALA A 47 -24.04 -4.97 9.40
CA ALA A 47 -23.49 -6.20 9.98
C ALA A 47 -23.63 -6.24 11.50
N HIS A 48 -23.49 -5.10 12.17
CA HIS A 48 -23.72 -4.98 13.60
C HIS A 48 -25.19 -5.24 13.96
N ASP A 49 -26.13 -4.65 13.21
CA ASP A 49 -27.56 -4.85 13.43
C ASP A 49 -27.96 -6.30 13.20
N ALA A 50 -27.40 -6.94 12.18
CA ALA A 50 -27.62 -8.38 11.93
C ALA A 50 -27.08 -9.25 13.10
N TRP A 51 -25.91 -8.92 13.64
CA TRP A 51 -25.36 -9.60 14.81
C TRP A 51 -26.21 -9.40 16.06
N VAL A 52 -26.69 -8.18 16.31
CA VAL A 52 -27.58 -7.88 17.45
C VAL A 52 -28.89 -8.67 17.33
N ALA A 53 -29.50 -8.70 16.13
CA ALA A 53 -30.72 -9.45 15.87
C ALA A 53 -30.52 -10.95 16.11
N ALA A 54 -29.46 -11.56 15.53
CA ALA A 54 -29.15 -12.98 15.72
C ALA A 54 -28.88 -13.34 17.19
N SER A 55 -28.26 -12.42 17.94
CA SER A 55 -28.03 -12.59 19.39
C SER A 55 -29.34 -12.61 20.18
N ALA A 56 -30.26 -11.68 19.86
CA ALA A 56 -31.57 -11.60 20.51
C ALA A 56 -32.44 -12.80 20.17
N ASP A 57 -32.43 -13.27 18.92
CA ASP A 57 -33.19 -14.43 18.47
C ASP A 57 -32.70 -15.72 19.16
N LEU A 58 -31.38 -15.90 19.31
CA LEU A 58 -30.80 -17.03 20.04
C LEU A 58 -31.14 -16.98 21.52
N GLU A 59 -31.09 -15.81 22.14
CA GLU A 59 -31.47 -15.64 23.57
C GLU A 59 -32.95 -16.00 23.79
N ALA A 60 -33.85 -15.49 22.95
CA ALA A 60 -35.27 -15.81 22.98
C ALA A 60 -35.54 -17.31 22.78
N ALA A 61 -34.88 -17.91 21.77
CA ALA A 61 -35.02 -19.35 21.50
C ALA A 61 -34.54 -20.20 22.69
N ARG A 62 -33.44 -19.82 23.34
CA ARG A 62 -32.93 -20.53 24.53
C ARG A 62 -33.85 -20.39 25.72
N GLU A 63 -34.57 -19.30 25.89
CA GLU A 63 -35.60 -19.14 26.91
C GLU A 63 -36.80 -20.05 26.64
N LEU A 64 -37.31 -20.03 25.41
CA LEU A 64 -38.45 -20.85 25.01
C LEU A 64 -38.14 -22.35 24.97
N ALA A 65 -36.92 -22.75 24.67
CA ALA A 65 -36.45 -24.14 24.65
C ALA A 65 -36.50 -24.80 26.03
N ARG A 66 -36.68 -24.02 27.14
CA ARG A 66 -36.89 -24.54 28.47
C ARG A 66 -38.31 -25.09 28.68
N GLU A 67 -39.26 -24.62 27.85
CA GLU A 67 -40.68 -24.93 27.98
C GLU A 67 -41.18 -25.81 26.79
N ASP A 68 -40.53 -25.73 25.63
CA ASP A 68 -40.94 -26.44 24.40
C ASP A 68 -39.73 -27.01 23.64
N GLU A 69 -39.74 -28.33 23.42
CA GLU A 69 -38.70 -29.11 22.73
C GLU A 69 -38.54 -28.68 21.27
N ALA A 70 -39.57 -28.12 20.63
CA ALA A 70 -39.51 -27.62 19.27
C ALA A 70 -38.49 -26.48 19.11
N PHE A 71 -38.46 -25.56 20.09
CA PHE A 71 -37.46 -24.47 20.09
C PHE A 71 -36.05 -24.98 20.41
N ALA A 72 -35.91 -26.07 21.15
CA ALA A 72 -34.60 -26.66 21.38
C ALA A 72 -33.96 -27.18 20.10
N ALA A 73 -34.72 -27.59 19.09
CA ALA A 73 -34.24 -28.04 17.80
C ALA A 73 -33.75 -26.88 16.93
N GLU A 74 -34.23 -25.64 17.14
CA GLU A 74 -33.83 -24.45 16.40
C GLU A 74 -32.51 -23.82 16.92
N VAL A 75 -32.18 -24.02 18.20
CA VAL A 75 -31.00 -23.42 18.85
C VAL A 75 -29.69 -23.64 18.08
N PRO A 76 -29.34 -24.84 17.58
CA PRO A 76 -28.11 -25.06 16.83
C PRO A 76 -28.01 -24.22 15.55
N GLY A 77 -29.13 -24.05 14.83
CA GLY A 77 -29.18 -23.21 13.63
C GLY A 77 -29.00 -21.73 13.92
N LEU A 78 -29.57 -21.25 15.03
CA LEU A 78 -29.39 -19.87 15.49
C LEU A 78 -27.97 -19.62 16.03
N GLU A 79 -27.32 -20.60 16.64
CA GLU A 79 -25.92 -20.51 17.05
C GLU A 79 -25.00 -20.37 15.84
N GLU A 80 -25.25 -21.10 14.76
CA GLU A 80 -24.51 -20.98 13.50
C GLU A 80 -24.72 -19.60 12.85
N GLN A 81 -25.96 -19.13 12.79
CA GLN A 81 -26.27 -17.78 12.28
C GLN A 81 -25.57 -16.67 13.08
N LEU A 82 -25.57 -16.78 14.43
CA LEU A 82 -24.87 -15.84 15.28
C LEU A 82 -23.36 -15.88 15.02
N ALA A 83 -22.77 -17.06 14.87
CA ALA A 83 -21.34 -17.21 14.57
C ALA A 83 -20.99 -16.61 13.21
N GLU A 84 -21.81 -16.81 12.19
CA GLU A 84 -21.63 -16.18 10.86
C GLU A 84 -21.76 -14.65 10.92
N ALA A 85 -22.78 -14.14 11.61
CA ALA A 85 -22.97 -12.69 11.76
C ALA A 85 -21.82 -12.05 12.55
N HIS A 86 -21.34 -12.71 13.59
CA HIS A 86 -20.18 -12.28 14.37
C HIS A 86 -18.91 -12.22 13.52
N GLU A 87 -18.62 -13.26 12.74
CA GLU A 87 -17.44 -13.31 11.89
C GLU A 87 -17.52 -12.28 10.76
N ARG A 88 -18.70 -12.04 10.18
CA ARG A 88 -18.91 -10.99 9.20
C ARG A 88 -18.64 -9.60 9.76
N LEU A 89 -19.17 -9.30 10.95
CA LEU A 89 -18.91 -8.03 11.64
C LEU A 89 -17.43 -7.88 11.95
N ARG A 90 -16.80 -8.93 12.48
CA ARG A 90 -15.38 -8.96 12.83
C ARG A 90 -14.50 -8.60 11.64
N ARG A 91 -14.74 -9.16 10.46
CA ARG A 91 -13.99 -8.84 9.23
C ARG A 91 -14.17 -7.40 8.77
N LEU A 92 -15.36 -6.83 8.94
CA LEU A 92 -15.62 -5.44 8.56
C LEU A 92 -14.99 -4.42 9.52
N LEU A 93 -14.65 -4.83 10.75
CA LEU A 93 -13.97 -3.98 11.73
C LEU A 93 -12.44 -3.90 11.51
N ILE A 94 -11.86 -4.75 10.66
CA ILE A 94 -10.44 -4.67 10.33
C ILE A 94 -10.19 -3.34 9.61
N PRO A 95 -9.28 -2.48 10.11
CA PRO A 95 -8.92 -1.27 9.41
C PRO A 95 -8.34 -1.64 8.03
N ARG A 96 -8.96 -1.14 6.97
CA ARG A 96 -8.43 -1.32 5.61
C ARG A 96 -7.16 -0.50 5.44
N ASP A 97 -6.25 -1.04 4.66
CA ASP A 97 -5.09 -0.29 4.20
C ASP A 97 -5.57 0.83 3.25
N PRO A 98 -5.25 2.11 3.53
CA PRO A 98 -5.68 3.23 2.68
C PRO A 98 -5.15 3.11 1.24
N ASP A 99 -4.07 2.35 1.05
CA ASP A 99 -3.43 2.14 -0.24
C ASP A 99 -4.05 0.98 -1.05
N ASP A 100 -4.98 0.19 -0.48
CA ASP A 100 -5.58 -0.98 -1.13
C ASP A 100 -6.18 -0.71 -2.52
N ALA A 101 -6.66 0.50 -2.77
CA ALA A 101 -7.20 0.91 -4.07
C ALA A 101 -6.14 1.35 -5.10
N ARG A 102 -4.87 1.44 -4.70
CA ARG A 102 -3.80 1.98 -5.54
C ARG A 102 -3.32 0.98 -6.58
N ASP A 103 -2.78 1.52 -7.64
CA ASP A 103 -1.98 0.81 -8.62
C ASP A 103 -0.62 0.44 -8.04
N VAL A 104 0.12 -0.44 -8.71
CA VAL A 104 1.35 -1.02 -8.19
C VAL A 104 2.50 -0.86 -9.17
N ILE A 105 3.67 -0.52 -8.67
CA ILE A 105 4.95 -0.72 -9.32
C ILE A 105 5.60 -1.96 -8.73
N LEU A 106 5.79 -2.98 -9.57
CA LEU A 106 6.44 -4.24 -9.22
C LEU A 106 7.85 -4.25 -9.80
N GLU A 107 8.84 -4.44 -8.94
CA GLU A 107 10.25 -4.49 -9.28
C GLU A 107 10.80 -5.89 -8.98
N ILE A 108 11.37 -6.56 -9.99
CA ILE A 108 11.94 -7.90 -9.84
C ILE A 108 13.44 -7.81 -10.10
N LYS A 109 14.24 -8.25 -9.12
CA LYS A 109 15.70 -8.21 -9.18
C LYS A 109 16.30 -9.60 -9.01
N GLN A 110 17.33 -9.89 -9.81
CA GLN A 110 18.12 -11.10 -9.58
C GLN A 110 18.77 -11.07 -8.19
N GLY A 111 18.77 -12.22 -7.52
CA GLY A 111 19.45 -12.43 -6.24
C GLY A 111 20.61 -13.40 -6.37
N GLU A 112 20.78 -14.29 -5.37
CA GLU A 112 21.80 -15.34 -5.42
C GLU A 112 21.48 -16.38 -6.51
N GLY A 113 22.49 -16.76 -7.29
CA GLY A 113 22.36 -17.79 -8.34
C GLY A 113 22.77 -17.32 -9.73
N GLY A 114 23.18 -16.05 -9.88
CA GLY A 114 23.71 -15.51 -11.15
C GLY A 114 22.70 -15.60 -12.30
N ALA A 115 23.10 -16.17 -13.43
CA ALA A 115 22.25 -16.28 -14.62
C ALA A 115 20.93 -17.03 -14.37
N GLU A 116 20.92 -18.03 -13.51
CA GLU A 116 19.70 -18.77 -13.17
C GLU A 116 18.67 -17.91 -12.43
N SER A 117 19.14 -17.04 -11.53
CA SER A 117 18.31 -16.06 -10.87
C SER A 117 17.67 -15.06 -11.85
N ALA A 118 18.42 -14.63 -12.87
CA ALA A 118 17.92 -13.75 -13.93
C ALA A 118 16.86 -14.44 -14.80
N LEU A 119 17.04 -15.73 -15.12
CA LEU A 119 16.03 -16.52 -15.83
C LEU A 119 14.77 -16.68 -14.99
N PHE A 120 14.92 -16.94 -13.69
CA PHE A 120 13.77 -17.04 -12.79
C PHE A 120 13.04 -15.71 -12.61
N ALA A 121 13.75 -14.57 -12.67
CA ALA A 121 13.12 -13.26 -12.70
C ALA A 121 12.19 -13.08 -13.92
N ALA A 122 12.56 -13.63 -15.08
CA ALA A 122 11.68 -13.62 -16.26
C ALA A 122 10.46 -14.54 -16.08
N ASP A 123 10.61 -15.69 -15.43
CA ASP A 123 9.48 -16.58 -15.12
C ASP A 123 8.49 -15.90 -14.14
N LEU A 124 9.00 -15.22 -13.11
CA LEU A 124 8.17 -14.46 -12.18
C LEU A 124 7.45 -13.30 -12.87
N LEU A 125 8.15 -12.55 -13.73
CA LEU A 125 7.51 -11.49 -14.51
C LEU A 125 6.36 -12.05 -15.34
N ARG A 126 6.58 -13.14 -16.08
CA ARG A 126 5.54 -13.79 -16.87
C ARG A 126 4.35 -14.20 -16.00
N MET A 127 4.59 -14.79 -14.85
CA MET A 127 3.58 -15.19 -13.89
C MET A 127 2.70 -14.00 -13.46
N TYR A 128 3.32 -12.87 -13.08
CA TYR A 128 2.57 -11.68 -12.68
C TYR A 128 1.81 -11.02 -13.84
N LEU A 129 2.37 -11.01 -15.04
CA LEU A 129 1.68 -10.50 -16.24
C LEU A 129 0.45 -11.35 -16.57
N GLN A 130 0.54 -12.68 -16.48
CA GLN A 130 -0.59 -13.58 -16.69
C GLN A 130 -1.65 -13.41 -15.59
N TYR A 131 -1.23 -13.27 -14.34
CA TYR A 131 -2.14 -12.97 -13.24
C TYR A 131 -2.86 -11.64 -13.45
N ALA A 132 -2.14 -10.58 -13.79
CA ALA A 132 -2.73 -9.28 -14.09
C ALA A 132 -3.75 -9.37 -15.25
N ALA A 133 -3.42 -10.11 -16.31
CA ALA A 133 -4.33 -10.34 -17.43
C ALA A 133 -5.61 -11.08 -17.00
N SER A 134 -5.51 -12.09 -16.12
CA SER A 134 -6.68 -12.82 -15.60
C SER A 134 -7.62 -11.94 -14.78
N LYS A 135 -7.05 -10.91 -14.10
CA LYS A 135 -7.81 -9.92 -13.33
C LYS A 135 -8.31 -8.73 -14.19
N GLY A 136 -7.97 -8.69 -15.47
CA GLY A 136 -8.30 -7.57 -16.35
C GLY A 136 -7.51 -6.28 -16.05
N TRP A 137 -6.38 -6.39 -15.36
CA TRP A 137 -5.50 -5.26 -15.07
C TRP A 137 -4.61 -4.95 -16.27
N LYS A 138 -4.28 -3.67 -16.44
CA LYS A 138 -3.34 -3.20 -17.47
C LYS A 138 -1.93 -3.26 -16.94
N THR A 139 -0.99 -3.66 -17.80
CA THR A 139 0.43 -3.72 -17.44
C THR A 139 1.24 -2.87 -18.40
N GLU A 140 2.24 -2.17 -17.87
CA GLU A 140 3.16 -1.32 -18.60
C GLU A 140 4.59 -1.59 -18.14
N LEU A 141 5.47 -2.01 -19.06
CA LEU A 141 6.87 -2.22 -18.74
C LEU A 141 7.57 -0.86 -18.64
N LEU A 142 8.09 -0.51 -17.46
CA LEU A 142 8.75 0.77 -17.21
C LEU A 142 10.24 0.71 -17.53
N GLU A 143 10.95 -0.27 -16.98
CA GLU A 143 12.39 -0.43 -17.14
C GLU A 143 12.78 -1.90 -17.19
N ARG A 144 13.84 -2.24 -17.93
CA ARG A 144 14.41 -3.58 -17.94
C ARG A 144 15.92 -3.54 -18.13
N SER A 145 16.61 -4.39 -17.40
CA SER A 145 18.02 -4.71 -17.58
C SER A 145 18.15 -6.20 -17.87
N GLU A 146 18.51 -6.53 -19.10
CA GLU A 146 18.59 -7.93 -19.56
C GLU A 146 19.90 -8.60 -19.13
N SER A 147 19.87 -9.92 -18.97
CA SER A 147 21.03 -10.77 -18.74
C SER A 147 21.52 -11.37 -20.04
N ASP A 148 22.81 -11.66 -20.15
CA ASP A 148 23.46 -12.19 -21.36
C ASP A 148 22.90 -13.55 -21.83
N LEU A 149 22.33 -14.34 -20.91
CA LEU A 149 21.72 -15.66 -21.18
C LEU A 149 20.19 -15.61 -21.34
N GLY A 150 19.63 -14.43 -21.49
CA GLY A 150 18.19 -14.22 -21.41
C GLY A 150 17.72 -14.05 -19.96
N GLY A 151 16.52 -13.53 -19.75
CA GLY A 151 16.04 -13.16 -18.42
C GLY A 151 16.47 -11.74 -18.02
N TYR A 152 16.18 -11.35 -16.78
CA TYR A 152 16.35 -9.98 -16.32
C TYR A 152 17.24 -9.91 -15.07
N LYS A 153 18.23 -9.01 -15.10
CA LYS A 153 18.96 -8.57 -13.89
C LYS A 153 18.03 -7.73 -13.03
N GLU A 154 17.26 -6.89 -13.68
CA GLU A 154 16.24 -6.04 -13.06
C GLU A 154 15.14 -5.75 -14.06
N VAL A 155 13.90 -5.75 -13.62
CA VAL A 155 12.75 -5.36 -14.43
C VAL A 155 11.71 -4.69 -13.56
N GLN A 156 11.12 -3.61 -14.07
CA GLN A 156 10.06 -2.85 -13.41
C GLN A 156 8.81 -2.83 -14.29
N VAL A 157 7.67 -3.10 -13.69
CA VAL A 157 6.37 -3.10 -14.37
C VAL A 157 5.33 -2.36 -13.51
N ALA A 158 4.61 -1.43 -14.14
CA ALA A 158 3.42 -0.85 -13.54
C ALA A 158 2.21 -1.73 -13.84
N ILE A 159 1.40 -2.00 -12.82
CA ILE A 159 0.16 -2.79 -12.92
C ILE A 159 -0.98 -1.91 -12.44
N LYS A 160 -1.94 -1.64 -13.35
CA LYS A 160 -3.04 -0.68 -13.15
C LYS A 160 -4.38 -1.39 -13.16
N GLY A 161 -5.12 -1.22 -12.08
CA GLY A 161 -6.48 -1.74 -11.95
C GLY A 161 -7.50 -0.81 -12.59
N SER A 162 -8.68 -1.35 -12.91
CA SER A 162 -9.80 -0.57 -13.46
C SER A 162 -11.02 -0.55 -12.54
N GLY A 163 -10.93 -1.20 -11.38
CA GLY A 163 -12.05 -1.37 -10.44
C GLY A 163 -12.21 -0.19 -9.47
N SER A 164 -13.45 0.05 -9.05
CA SER A 164 -13.79 1.02 -8.00
C SER A 164 -13.80 0.42 -6.59
N ASP A 165 -13.71 -0.91 -6.46
CA ASP A 165 -13.67 -1.60 -5.16
C ASP A 165 -12.24 -1.73 -4.67
N PRO A 166 -11.87 -1.06 -3.55
CA PRO A 166 -10.55 -1.16 -2.98
C PRO A 166 -10.10 -2.59 -2.66
N ALA A 167 -11.04 -3.47 -2.28
CA ALA A 167 -10.73 -4.86 -1.98
C ALA A 167 -10.28 -5.66 -3.22
N GLN A 168 -10.58 -5.17 -4.43
CA GLN A 168 -10.17 -5.73 -5.71
C GLN A 168 -9.02 -4.93 -6.34
N GLY A 169 -8.44 -4.00 -5.59
CA GLY A 169 -7.32 -3.18 -6.03
C GLY A 169 -6.04 -4.00 -6.24
N VAL A 170 -5.15 -3.48 -7.07
CA VAL A 170 -3.88 -4.16 -7.39
C VAL A 170 -3.00 -4.27 -6.15
N TRP A 171 -2.90 -3.19 -5.37
CA TRP A 171 -2.15 -3.20 -4.12
C TRP A 171 -2.71 -4.19 -3.10
N ALA A 172 -4.03 -4.25 -2.93
CA ALA A 172 -4.68 -5.18 -2.01
C ALA A 172 -4.27 -6.65 -2.23
N HIS A 173 -3.98 -7.03 -3.48
CA HIS A 173 -3.57 -8.38 -3.85
C HIS A 173 -2.05 -8.56 -3.85
N LEU A 174 -1.31 -7.62 -4.45
CA LEU A 174 0.12 -7.81 -4.72
C LEU A 174 1.05 -7.35 -3.60
N LYS A 175 0.59 -6.57 -2.62
CA LYS A 175 1.42 -6.13 -1.48
C LYS A 175 2.09 -7.28 -0.70
N TYR A 176 1.51 -8.47 -0.76
CA TYR A 176 2.06 -9.68 -0.13
C TYR A 176 3.13 -10.38 -0.96
N GLU A 177 3.37 -9.96 -2.20
CA GLU A 177 4.38 -10.56 -3.07
C GLU A 177 5.80 -10.01 -2.81
N GLY A 178 5.92 -8.95 -2.02
CA GLY A 178 7.22 -8.37 -1.65
C GLY A 178 8.05 -9.30 -0.78
N GLY A 179 9.28 -9.63 -1.24
CA GLY A 179 10.22 -10.48 -0.52
C GLY A 179 11.10 -11.34 -1.43
N VAL A 180 11.79 -12.31 -0.82
CA VAL A 180 12.69 -13.22 -1.52
C VAL A 180 11.96 -14.48 -1.99
N HIS A 181 11.96 -14.72 -3.30
CA HIS A 181 11.43 -15.90 -3.95
C HIS A 181 12.54 -16.89 -4.25
N ARG A 182 12.43 -18.12 -3.78
CA ARG A 182 13.44 -19.15 -3.93
C ARG A 182 13.00 -20.19 -4.95
N VAL A 183 13.84 -20.45 -5.96
CA VAL A 183 13.63 -21.50 -6.94
C VAL A 183 14.56 -22.68 -6.71
N GLN A 184 14.04 -23.90 -6.92
CA GLN A 184 14.77 -25.16 -6.90
C GLN A 184 14.49 -25.90 -8.20
N ARG A 185 15.44 -25.89 -9.12
CA ARG A 185 15.37 -26.62 -10.39
C ARG A 185 16.78 -26.94 -10.91
N VAL A 186 16.85 -27.74 -11.95
CA VAL A 186 18.08 -27.93 -12.72
C VAL A 186 18.22 -26.71 -13.63
N PRO A 187 19.24 -25.86 -13.45
CA PRO A 187 19.43 -24.69 -14.30
C PRO A 187 19.69 -25.06 -15.76
N ALA A 188 19.30 -24.17 -16.69
CA ALA A 188 19.64 -24.35 -18.10
C ALA A 188 21.16 -24.36 -18.37
N THR A 189 21.95 -23.83 -17.44
CA THR A 189 23.42 -23.79 -17.46
C THR A 189 24.11 -25.03 -16.85
N GLU A 190 23.33 -25.95 -16.25
CA GLU A 190 23.86 -27.13 -15.57
C GLU A 190 23.87 -28.35 -16.49
N SER A 191 25.05 -28.91 -16.75
CA SER A 191 25.25 -30.05 -17.64
C SER A 191 25.10 -31.42 -16.97
N GLN A 192 25.17 -31.50 -15.63
CA GLN A 192 25.16 -32.76 -14.87
C GLN A 192 23.78 -33.07 -14.23
N GLY A 193 22.76 -32.27 -14.51
CA GLY A 193 21.41 -32.51 -14.01
C GLY A 193 21.23 -32.27 -12.51
N ARG A 194 22.15 -31.52 -11.85
CA ARG A 194 22.06 -31.21 -10.42
C ARG A 194 21.02 -30.12 -10.17
N ILE A 195 20.23 -30.29 -9.12
CA ILE A 195 19.27 -29.29 -8.67
C ILE A 195 20.04 -28.16 -7.96
N HIS A 196 19.87 -26.94 -8.45
CA HIS A 196 20.42 -25.75 -7.81
C HIS A 196 19.30 -24.97 -7.12
N THR A 197 19.70 -24.16 -6.14
CA THR A 197 18.81 -23.23 -5.44
C THR A 197 19.27 -21.82 -5.74
N SER A 198 18.37 -21.03 -6.34
CA SER A 198 18.60 -19.62 -6.64
C SER A 198 17.49 -18.75 -6.00
N THR A 199 17.76 -17.47 -5.84
CA THR A 199 16.80 -16.51 -5.29
C THR A 199 16.60 -15.33 -6.21
N THR A 200 15.40 -14.77 -6.18
CA THR A 200 15.02 -13.54 -6.88
C THR A 200 14.23 -12.69 -5.91
N GLY A 201 14.57 -11.40 -5.83
CA GLY A 201 13.84 -10.44 -5.01
C GLY A 201 12.68 -9.85 -5.78
N VAL A 202 11.52 -9.75 -5.14
CA VAL A 202 10.36 -9.03 -5.64
C VAL A 202 10.05 -7.90 -4.68
N LEU A 203 9.97 -6.69 -5.19
CA LEU A 203 9.60 -5.48 -4.44
C LEU A 203 8.29 -4.96 -5.00
N VAL A 204 7.40 -4.57 -4.12
CA VAL A 204 6.08 -4.07 -4.49
C VAL A 204 5.87 -2.72 -3.85
N PHE A 205 5.50 -1.72 -4.64
CA PHE A 205 5.25 -0.36 -4.18
C PHE A 205 3.88 0.11 -4.68
N PRO A 206 3.10 0.83 -3.84
CA PRO A 206 1.92 1.51 -4.35
C PRO A 206 2.38 2.63 -5.30
N GLU A 207 1.72 2.77 -6.46
CA GLU A 207 1.94 3.91 -7.34
C GLU A 207 1.45 5.18 -6.62
N VAL A 208 2.35 6.13 -6.45
CA VAL A 208 2.05 7.41 -5.82
C VAL A 208 1.80 8.41 -6.94
N ASP A 209 0.74 9.21 -6.79
CA ASP A 209 0.49 10.33 -7.70
C ASP A 209 1.70 11.25 -7.75
N GLU A 210 1.96 11.84 -8.94
CA GLU A 210 3.03 12.83 -9.07
C GLU A 210 2.86 13.90 -7.99
N PRO A 211 3.96 14.29 -7.31
CA PRO A 211 3.88 15.32 -6.28
C PRO A 211 3.30 16.60 -6.87
N GLU A 212 2.23 17.10 -6.27
CA GLU A 212 1.64 18.37 -6.64
C GLU A 212 2.70 19.47 -6.62
N GLU A 213 2.60 20.44 -7.55
CA GLU A 213 3.49 21.60 -7.54
C GLU A 213 3.50 22.22 -6.15
N ILE A 214 4.71 22.46 -5.61
CA ILE A 214 4.86 23.05 -4.28
C ILE A 214 4.22 24.44 -4.26
N GLN A 215 3.07 24.52 -3.61
CA GLN A 215 2.41 25.78 -3.29
C GLN A 215 3.03 26.32 -2.00
N ILE A 216 3.72 27.46 -2.11
CA ILE A 216 4.31 28.14 -0.96
C ILE A 216 3.28 29.14 -0.43
N ASP A 217 2.78 28.90 0.79
CA ASP A 217 1.89 29.87 1.45
C ASP A 217 2.72 31.12 1.86
N PRO A 218 2.31 32.32 1.45
CA PRO A 218 2.97 33.57 1.87
C PRO A 218 3.05 33.73 3.40
N ASN A 219 2.11 33.15 4.15
CA ASN A 219 2.10 33.21 5.61
C ASN A 219 3.21 32.37 6.27
N ASP A 220 3.73 31.38 5.57
CA ASP A 220 4.83 30.52 6.01
C ASP A 220 6.20 31.16 5.74
N LEU A 221 6.22 32.34 5.13
CA LEU A 221 7.44 33.02 4.77
C LEU A 221 7.76 34.19 5.72
N LYS A 222 8.95 34.15 6.33
CA LYS A 222 9.54 35.31 6.96
C LYS A 222 10.55 35.93 6.00
N ILE A 223 10.30 37.18 5.59
CA ILE A 223 11.15 37.94 4.67
C ILE A 223 11.82 39.09 5.42
N ASP A 224 13.13 39.00 5.54
CA ASP A 224 13.97 40.03 6.15
C ASP A 224 14.76 40.74 5.05
N VAL A 225 14.82 42.06 5.10
CA VAL A 225 15.57 42.90 4.17
C VAL A 225 16.80 43.44 4.91
N PHE A 226 17.95 43.41 4.25
CA PHE A 226 19.21 43.88 4.84
C PHE A 226 20.13 44.49 3.79
N ARG A 227 21.21 45.14 4.25
CA ARG A 227 22.20 45.72 3.36
C ARG A 227 23.06 44.65 2.72
N SER A 228 23.23 44.75 1.39
CA SER A 228 24.15 43.86 0.67
C SER A 228 25.60 44.09 1.11
N SER A 229 26.35 43.01 1.28
CA SER A 229 27.79 43.05 1.57
C SER A 229 28.58 42.74 0.31
N GLY A 230 29.55 43.59 -0.07
CA GLY A 230 30.41 43.39 -1.24
C GLY A 230 31.41 44.56 -1.43
N PRO A 231 32.41 44.41 -2.34
CA PRO A 231 33.33 45.51 -2.67
C PRO A 231 32.53 46.66 -3.29
N GLY A 232 32.45 47.79 -2.55
CA GLY A 232 31.37 48.73 -2.61
C GLY A 232 31.46 49.84 -3.67
N GLY A 233 30.28 50.36 -3.98
CA GLY A 233 29.95 51.68 -4.54
C GLY A 233 28.84 52.31 -3.69
N GLN A 234 28.45 53.55 -3.97
CA GLN A 234 27.46 54.30 -3.17
C GLN A 234 26.13 53.58 -3.00
N SER A 235 25.69 52.78 -3.99
CA SER A 235 24.41 52.00 -3.96
C SER A 235 24.42 50.82 -2.97
N VAL A 236 25.57 50.19 -2.74
CA VAL A 236 25.71 49.06 -1.79
C VAL A 236 25.63 49.54 -0.33
N ASN A 237 26.08 50.76 -0.07
CA ASN A 237 26.15 51.31 1.29
C ASN A 237 24.88 52.08 1.72
N THR A 238 23.97 52.39 0.78
CA THR A 238 22.81 53.25 1.06
C THR A 238 21.46 52.56 0.85
N THR A 239 21.42 51.40 0.21
CA THR A 239 20.13 50.74 -0.14
C THR A 239 20.04 49.32 0.44
N ASP A 240 18.98 49.05 1.20
CA ASP A 240 18.67 47.70 1.70
C ASP A 240 18.08 46.85 0.58
N SER A 241 18.96 46.36 -0.34
CA SER A 241 18.56 45.57 -1.50
C SER A 241 18.64 44.04 -1.32
N ALA A 242 19.38 43.59 -0.30
CA ALA A 242 19.49 42.16 -0.01
C ALA A 242 18.25 41.62 0.70
N VAL A 243 17.85 40.44 0.34
CA VAL A 243 16.64 39.76 0.87
C VAL A 243 17.01 38.41 1.45
N ARG A 244 16.54 38.11 2.64
CA ARG A 244 16.58 36.79 3.28
C ARG A 244 15.16 36.27 3.40
N ILE A 245 14.89 35.12 2.81
CA ILE A 245 13.61 34.44 2.89
C ILE A 245 13.80 33.19 3.74
N THR A 246 13.04 33.08 4.81
CA THR A 246 13.00 31.90 5.68
C THR A 246 11.63 31.24 5.54
N HIS A 247 11.60 29.99 5.14
CA HIS A 247 10.40 29.19 5.17
C HIS A 247 10.27 28.59 6.57
N VAL A 248 9.31 29.09 7.35
CA VAL A 248 9.17 28.77 8.77
C VAL A 248 8.95 27.28 9.04
N PRO A 249 8.07 26.54 8.31
CA PRO A 249 7.81 25.15 8.60
C PRO A 249 9.02 24.23 8.38
N THR A 250 9.85 24.51 7.35
CA THR A 250 11.01 23.65 7.01
C THR A 250 12.33 24.17 7.54
N GLY A 251 12.38 25.43 8.01
CA GLY A 251 13.60 26.10 8.45
C GLY A 251 14.59 26.44 7.31
N ILE A 252 14.20 26.28 6.05
CA ILE A 252 15.07 26.59 4.90
C ILE A 252 15.23 28.11 4.78
N VAL A 253 16.49 28.56 4.72
CA VAL A 253 16.85 29.97 4.57
C VAL A 253 17.54 30.19 3.22
N VAL A 254 17.07 31.19 2.50
CA VAL A 254 17.66 31.66 1.22
C VAL A 254 17.99 33.12 1.35
N SER A 255 19.24 33.49 1.05
CA SER A 255 19.69 34.90 1.03
C SER A 255 20.10 35.26 -0.40
N MET A 256 19.57 36.39 -0.89
CA MET A 256 19.86 36.93 -2.22
C MET A 256 20.29 38.38 -2.13
N GLN A 257 21.42 38.71 -2.82
CA GLN A 257 21.98 40.04 -2.87
C GLN A 257 22.65 40.38 -4.21
N ASN A 258 22.43 39.53 -5.24
CA ASN A 258 23.15 39.66 -6.51
C ASN A 258 22.62 40.78 -7.41
N GLU A 259 21.36 41.15 -7.21
CA GLU A 259 20.69 42.18 -8.00
C GLU A 259 20.65 43.54 -7.24
N LYS A 260 20.57 44.63 -8.03
CA LYS A 260 20.44 45.97 -7.49
C LYS A 260 19.05 46.28 -6.92
N SER A 261 18.05 45.55 -7.36
CA SER A 261 16.65 45.71 -6.98
C SER A 261 16.25 44.67 -5.92
N GLN A 262 15.67 45.15 -4.81
CA GLN A 262 15.08 44.31 -3.78
C GLN A 262 14.02 43.36 -4.35
N LEU A 263 13.19 43.83 -5.31
CA LEU A 263 12.15 43.01 -5.95
C LEU A 263 12.77 41.84 -6.71
N GLN A 264 13.81 42.08 -7.51
CA GLN A 264 14.51 41.05 -8.25
C GLN A 264 15.20 40.03 -7.32
N ASN A 265 15.81 40.49 -6.24
CA ASN A 265 16.38 39.59 -5.21
C ASN A 265 15.32 38.75 -4.53
N ARG A 266 14.12 39.29 -4.27
CA ARG A 266 12.99 38.57 -3.71
C ARG A 266 12.50 37.50 -4.69
N GLU A 267 12.30 37.81 -5.97
CA GLU A 267 11.89 36.87 -7.00
C GLU A 267 12.91 35.75 -7.20
N ALA A 268 14.19 36.10 -7.27
CA ALA A 268 15.27 35.12 -7.34
C ALA A 268 15.32 34.23 -6.09
N GLY A 269 15.13 34.82 -4.90
CA GLY A 269 15.04 34.07 -3.66
C GLY A 269 13.88 33.09 -3.61
N MET A 270 12.72 33.50 -4.09
CA MET A 270 11.54 32.60 -4.19
C MET A 270 11.79 31.44 -5.15
N ARG A 271 12.45 31.67 -6.29
CA ARG A 271 12.80 30.57 -7.22
C ARG A 271 13.76 29.56 -6.58
N VAL A 272 14.78 30.06 -5.86
CA VAL A 272 15.76 29.20 -5.17
C VAL A 272 15.10 28.47 -3.99
N LEU A 273 14.20 29.14 -3.26
CA LEU A 273 13.44 28.50 -2.18
C LEU A 273 12.59 27.34 -2.71
N ARG A 274 11.85 27.58 -3.80
CA ARG A 274 11.03 26.52 -4.45
C ARG A 274 11.87 25.33 -4.88
N ALA A 275 13.04 25.58 -5.51
CA ALA A 275 13.95 24.50 -5.90
C ALA A 275 14.50 23.71 -4.70
N ARG A 276 14.81 24.39 -3.57
CA ARG A 276 15.27 23.71 -2.34
C ARG A 276 14.17 22.91 -1.65
N LEU A 277 12.94 23.43 -1.64
CA LEU A 277 11.79 22.71 -1.10
C LEU A 277 11.51 21.45 -1.94
N LEU A 278 11.56 21.56 -3.28
CA LEU A 278 11.40 20.42 -4.17
C LEU A 278 12.50 19.37 -3.95
N ALA A 279 13.75 19.79 -3.84
CA ALA A 279 14.87 18.89 -3.56
C ALA A 279 14.69 18.16 -2.21
N LYS A 280 14.26 18.89 -1.17
CA LYS A 280 13.99 18.30 0.15
C LYS A 280 12.85 17.28 0.10
N GLN A 281 11.76 17.62 -0.57
CA GLN A 281 10.63 16.69 -0.77
C GLN A 281 11.08 15.42 -1.50
N GLN A 282 11.92 15.57 -2.55
CA GLN A 282 12.45 14.42 -3.27
C GLN A 282 13.37 13.57 -2.38
N GLU A 283 14.23 14.17 -1.56
CA GLU A 283 15.07 13.44 -0.59
C GLU A 283 14.22 12.66 0.43
N GLU A 284 13.13 13.25 0.92
CA GLU A 284 12.21 12.59 1.86
C GLU A 284 11.49 11.39 1.19
N LEU A 285 11.05 11.56 -0.06
CA LEU A 285 10.45 10.47 -0.85
C LEU A 285 11.46 9.35 -1.14
N ASP A 286 12.68 9.68 -1.52
CA ASP A 286 13.75 8.71 -1.79
C ASP A 286 14.15 7.95 -0.52
N ALA A 287 14.20 8.63 0.64
CA ALA A 287 14.45 8.00 1.92
C ALA A 287 13.32 7.02 2.29
N ALA A 288 12.07 7.45 2.17
CA ALA A 288 10.91 6.58 2.42
C ALA A 288 10.88 5.37 1.48
N ALA A 289 11.16 5.55 0.20
CA ALA A 289 11.27 4.46 -0.77
C ALA A 289 12.42 3.50 -0.43
N SER A 290 13.58 4.02 0.02
CA SER A 290 14.72 3.20 0.45
C SER A 290 14.37 2.37 1.69
N ASP A 291 13.69 2.95 2.66
CA ASP A 291 13.27 2.24 3.88
C ASP A 291 12.19 1.19 3.55
N ALA A 292 11.25 1.49 2.67
CA ALA A 292 10.27 0.53 2.18
C ALA A 292 10.93 -0.65 1.45
N ARG A 293 11.97 -0.42 0.63
CA ARG A 293 12.77 -1.50 0.01
C ARG A 293 13.44 -2.38 1.06
N ARG A 294 14.07 -1.79 2.06
CA ARG A 294 14.76 -2.52 3.14
C ARG A 294 13.81 -3.33 4.01
N SER A 295 12.58 -2.86 4.20
CA SER A 295 11.58 -3.60 4.98
C SER A 295 11.12 -4.88 4.27
N GLN A 296 11.04 -4.87 2.94
CA GLN A 296 10.64 -6.04 2.14
C GLN A 296 11.79 -7.02 1.90
N ILE A 297 12.99 -6.52 1.64
CA ILE A 297 14.18 -7.36 1.37
C ILE A 297 15.38 -6.80 2.14
N ARG A 298 15.92 -7.58 3.07
CA ARG A 298 17.10 -7.20 3.84
C ARG A 298 18.41 -7.56 3.13
N GLY A 299 18.51 -8.78 2.59
CA GLY A 299 19.76 -9.29 2.04
C GLY A 299 19.67 -10.18 0.81
N MET A 300 18.51 -10.54 0.31
CA MET A 300 18.29 -11.54 -0.76
C MET A 300 18.82 -12.95 -0.45
N ASP A 301 19.13 -13.23 0.81
CA ASP A 301 19.61 -14.54 1.26
C ASP A 301 18.54 -15.63 1.10
N ARG A 302 18.98 -16.87 0.83
CA ARG A 302 18.09 -18.05 0.75
C ARG A 302 17.31 -18.33 2.02
N SER A 303 17.78 -17.83 3.16
CA SER A 303 17.13 -17.95 4.46
C SER A 303 15.91 -17.00 4.61
N GLU A 304 15.94 -15.84 3.96
CA GLU A 304 14.87 -14.81 4.03
C GLU A 304 13.68 -15.09 3.10
N ARG A 305 13.64 -16.28 2.48
CA ARG A 305 12.60 -16.62 1.52
C ARG A 305 11.19 -16.52 2.08
N ILE A 306 10.33 -15.85 1.36
CA ILE A 306 8.88 -15.87 1.62
C ILE A 306 8.23 -17.08 0.95
N ARG A 307 8.71 -17.47 -0.26
CA ARG A 307 8.10 -18.54 -1.07
C ARG A 307 9.16 -19.41 -1.73
N THR A 308 8.84 -20.70 -1.89
CA THR A 308 9.69 -21.68 -2.59
C THR A 308 8.95 -22.30 -3.75
N TYR A 309 9.60 -22.29 -4.91
CA TYR A 309 9.19 -22.88 -6.18
C TYR A 309 10.04 -24.11 -6.45
N ASN A 310 9.50 -25.31 -6.22
CA ASN A 310 10.20 -26.59 -6.38
C ASN A 310 9.70 -27.28 -7.67
N PHE A 311 10.48 -27.16 -8.74
CA PHE A 311 10.15 -27.72 -10.05
C PHE A 311 10.13 -29.23 -10.07
N PRO A 312 11.12 -29.96 -9.51
CA PRO A 312 11.11 -31.42 -9.48
C PRO A 312 9.86 -32.04 -8.87
N GLU A 313 9.26 -31.38 -7.87
CA GLU A 313 8.09 -31.85 -7.17
C GLU A 313 6.79 -31.18 -7.68
N ASN A 314 6.88 -30.31 -8.68
CA ASN A 314 5.78 -29.43 -9.11
C ASN A 314 5.09 -28.70 -7.94
N ARG A 315 5.86 -28.35 -6.90
CA ARG A 315 5.36 -27.84 -5.62
C ARG A 315 5.68 -26.38 -5.43
N ILE A 316 4.69 -25.63 -4.94
CA ILE A 316 4.86 -24.27 -4.41
C ILE A 316 4.56 -24.27 -2.90
N ALA A 317 5.31 -23.47 -2.13
CA ALA A 317 5.09 -23.32 -0.70
C ALA A 317 5.35 -21.87 -0.27
N ASP A 318 4.36 -21.23 0.36
CA ASP A 318 4.53 -19.95 1.06
C ASP A 318 4.87 -20.23 2.53
N HIS A 319 6.00 -19.67 3.00
CA HIS A 319 6.51 -19.95 4.33
C HIS A 319 5.88 -19.08 5.41
N ARG A 320 5.19 -18.02 5.03
CA ARG A 320 4.51 -17.10 5.97
C ARG A 320 3.17 -17.67 6.42
N THR A 321 2.42 -18.23 5.46
CA THR A 321 1.08 -18.76 5.70
C THR A 321 1.06 -20.28 5.91
N GLY A 322 2.17 -20.96 5.57
CA GLY A 322 2.21 -22.42 5.55
C GLY A 322 1.50 -23.06 4.36
N TYR A 323 0.99 -22.26 3.41
CA TYR A 323 0.33 -22.76 2.20
C TYR A 323 1.27 -23.64 1.37
N LYS A 324 0.75 -24.78 0.90
CA LYS A 324 1.48 -25.70 0.01
C LYS A 324 0.53 -26.26 -1.04
N ALA A 325 0.99 -26.31 -2.30
CA ALA A 325 0.25 -26.91 -3.40
C ALA A 325 1.21 -27.58 -4.40
N TYR A 326 0.68 -28.55 -5.18
CA TYR A 326 1.42 -29.34 -6.16
C TYR A 326 0.97 -29.03 -7.59
N ASN A 327 0.91 -27.73 -7.90
CA ASN A 327 0.46 -27.17 -9.17
C ASN A 327 1.31 -25.97 -9.59
N LEU A 328 2.62 -26.06 -9.39
CA LEU A 328 3.57 -24.97 -9.67
C LEU A 328 3.49 -24.49 -11.13
N ASP A 329 3.28 -25.41 -12.07
CA ASP A 329 3.06 -25.12 -13.49
C ASP A 329 1.89 -24.16 -13.72
N GLN A 330 0.74 -24.40 -13.06
CA GLN A 330 -0.43 -23.53 -13.15
C GLN A 330 -0.18 -22.18 -12.48
N VAL A 331 0.54 -22.17 -11.36
CA VAL A 331 0.91 -20.93 -10.67
C VAL A 331 1.80 -20.06 -11.54
N LEU A 332 2.80 -20.63 -12.23
CA LEU A 332 3.66 -19.90 -13.16
C LEU A 332 2.90 -19.41 -14.40
N ASP A 333 1.75 -19.97 -14.70
CA ASP A 333 0.82 -19.51 -15.74
C ASP A 333 -0.25 -18.54 -15.20
N GLY A 334 -0.09 -18.05 -13.96
CA GLY A 334 -0.88 -16.96 -13.38
C GLY A 334 -1.96 -17.38 -12.37
N ALA A 335 -2.08 -18.66 -11.99
CA ALA A 335 -3.05 -19.11 -10.99
C ALA A 335 -2.57 -18.78 -9.55
N LEU A 336 -2.46 -17.49 -9.21
CA LEU A 336 -1.94 -17.02 -7.92
C LEU A 336 -3.02 -16.86 -6.84
N ASP A 337 -4.30 -16.84 -7.18
CA ASP A 337 -5.39 -16.53 -6.24
C ASP A 337 -5.32 -17.34 -4.94
N PRO A 338 -5.16 -18.67 -4.92
CA PRO A 338 -5.17 -19.41 -3.65
C PRO A 338 -4.01 -19.03 -2.72
N ILE A 339 -2.88 -18.62 -3.29
CA ILE A 339 -1.69 -18.21 -2.52
C ILE A 339 -1.91 -16.82 -1.93
N ILE A 340 -2.41 -15.90 -2.74
CA ILE A 340 -2.71 -14.52 -2.34
C ILE A 340 -3.83 -14.51 -1.30
N GLU A 341 -4.90 -15.28 -1.50
CA GLU A 341 -5.99 -15.42 -0.54
C GLU A 341 -5.49 -15.96 0.81
N SER A 342 -4.55 -16.93 0.80
CA SER A 342 -3.95 -17.41 2.04
C SER A 342 -3.13 -16.33 2.77
N ALA A 343 -2.48 -15.43 2.01
CA ALA A 343 -1.73 -14.32 2.58
C ALA A 343 -2.65 -13.22 3.13
N ILE A 344 -3.73 -12.90 2.42
CA ILE A 344 -4.78 -11.99 2.87
C ILE A 344 -5.39 -12.51 4.19
N ALA A 345 -5.78 -13.78 4.24
CA ALA A 345 -6.38 -14.36 5.43
C ALA A 345 -5.44 -14.33 6.64
N ALA A 346 -4.15 -14.60 6.44
CA ALA A 346 -3.14 -14.54 7.50
C ALA A 346 -2.93 -13.10 8.01
N ASP A 347 -2.93 -12.10 7.13
CA ASP A 347 -2.83 -10.68 7.49
C ASP A 347 -4.08 -10.21 8.24
N GLU A 348 -5.28 -10.57 7.77
CA GLU A 348 -6.53 -10.29 8.45
C GLU A 348 -6.55 -10.89 9.86
N GLU A 349 -6.11 -12.13 10.02
CA GLU A 349 -6.02 -12.79 11.33
C GLU A 349 -5.03 -12.07 12.27
N ALA A 350 -3.87 -11.68 11.76
CA ALA A 350 -2.86 -10.93 12.52
C ALA A 350 -3.40 -9.57 12.98
N ARG A 351 -4.10 -8.82 12.09
CA ARG A 351 -4.71 -7.53 12.41
C ARG A 351 -5.82 -7.68 13.46
N LEU A 352 -6.64 -8.72 13.33
CA LEU A 352 -7.68 -9.03 14.30
C LEU A 352 -7.10 -9.38 15.68
N ALA A 353 -6.02 -10.16 15.72
CA ALA A 353 -5.34 -10.50 16.97
C ALA A 353 -4.77 -9.24 17.64
N ALA A 354 -4.22 -8.30 16.87
CA ALA A 354 -3.74 -7.02 17.39
C ALA A 354 -4.87 -6.18 18.00
N LEU A 355 -6.04 -6.09 17.37
CA LEU A 355 -7.21 -5.40 17.91
C LEU A 355 -7.76 -6.04 19.21
N GLY A 356 -7.58 -7.36 19.36
CA GLY A 356 -7.99 -8.07 20.58
C GLY A 356 -7.02 -7.95 21.77
N SER A 357 -5.77 -7.52 21.53
CA SER A 357 -4.75 -7.33 22.56
C SER A 357 -4.76 -5.94 23.19
N ASP A 358 -5.39 -4.96 22.55
CA ASP A 358 -5.53 -3.57 23.04
C ASP A 358 -6.85 -3.34 23.80
N ALA A 359 -7.62 -4.37 24.06
CA ALA A 359 -8.86 -4.39 24.86
C ALA A 359 -8.66 -5.21 26.15
#